data_7f5a12295ed5e4f0b0330231ed298c27
#
_entry.id   7f5a12295ed5e4f0b0330231ed298c27
#
_cell.length_a   1.000
_cell.length_b   1.000
_cell.length_c   1.000
_cell.angle_alpha   90.00
_cell.angle_beta   90.00
_cell.angle_gamma   90.00
#
_symmetry.space_group_name_H-M   'P 1'
#
loop_
_entity.id
_entity.type
_entity.pdbx_description
1 polymer ?
#
loop_
_entity_poly.entity_id
_entity_poly.type
_entity_poly.pdbx_seq_one_letter_code
_entity_poly.pdbx_strand_id
1 'polypeptide(L)'
;MKTKRFALLIVLTLLMSAPAFSGEDNILRQVDSRLQHESYEAYRKLINIEPDGSRKEFVLYTLKKGREKVAALFLSPASEKGRATLRLGDNMWLYIPNVGKPLRITSLQSVTGGVFNNADILRLDYAEEYNVAEVEKKTDSYHLKLKAKNAGIAYDRLEMEVDRKALVPHSIKCFAASGMLIKTLTFKKMKDFGGGLVRPSVVETESPLQKGYRSVMVFAKIKARKLRDEVFTLSHLPRVEELR
;
A
#
# COMPACT_ATOMS: atom_id res chain seq x y z
N MET A 1 -19.76 42.32 64.56
CA MET A 1 -20.07 41.04 63.84
C MET A 1 -19.55 41.11 62.42
N LYS A 2 -18.46 40.39 62.08
CA LYS A 2 -17.84 40.39 60.76
C LYS A 2 -18.15 39.02 60.08
N THR A 3 -19.04 39.00 59.10
CA THR A 3 -19.39 37.83 58.33
C THR A 3 -18.33 37.57 57.24
N LYS A 4 -17.59 36.47 57.36
CA LYS A 4 -16.65 36.00 56.36
C LYS A 4 -17.44 35.23 55.26
N ARG A 5 -17.42 35.75 54.04
CA ARG A 5 -17.93 35.06 52.87
C ARG A 5 -16.84 34.11 52.36
N PHE A 6 -17.09 32.78 52.40
CA PHE A 6 -16.26 31.75 51.77
C PHE A 6 -16.66 31.69 50.27
N ALA A 7 -15.74 32.03 49.40
CA ALA A 7 -15.90 31.81 47.96
C ALA A 7 -15.45 30.37 47.62
N LEU A 8 -16.38 29.54 47.25
CA LEU A 8 -16.14 28.18 46.78
C LEU A 8 -15.68 28.23 45.29
N LEU A 9 -14.37 27.98 45.08
CA LEU A 9 -13.79 27.90 43.73
C LEU A 9 -14.07 26.50 43.16
N ILE A 10 -15.02 26.37 42.23
CA ILE A 10 -15.27 25.12 41.50
C ILE A 10 -14.25 25.08 40.38
N VAL A 11 -13.24 24.22 40.52
CA VAL A 11 -12.29 23.87 39.43
C VAL A 11 -12.96 22.84 38.54
N LEU A 12 -13.44 23.31 37.40
CA LEU A 12 -13.98 22.45 36.33
C LEU A 12 -12.81 21.81 35.58
N THR A 13 -12.42 20.59 35.93
CA THR A 13 -11.44 19.80 35.18
C THR A 13 -12.07 19.31 33.89
N LEU A 14 -11.72 19.95 32.77
CA LEU A 14 -12.01 19.46 31.42
C LEU A 14 -11.19 18.18 31.20
N LEU A 15 -11.82 17.01 31.34
CA LEU A 15 -11.27 15.75 30.84
C LEU A 15 -11.26 15.81 29.31
N MET A 16 -10.11 16.13 28.72
CA MET A 16 -9.86 15.88 27.30
C MET A 16 -9.84 14.36 27.09
N SER A 17 -10.96 13.81 26.64
CA SER A 17 -11.01 12.44 26.13
C SER A 17 -10.18 12.37 24.84
N ALA A 18 -8.96 11.82 24.92
CA ALA A 18 -8.23 11.41 23.74
C ALA A 18 -9.13 10.42 22.94
N PRO A 19 -9.19 10.52 21.59
CA PRO A 19 -9.93 9.56 20.82
C PRO A 19 -9.35 8.17 21.08
N ALA A 20 -10.11 7.30 21.73
CA ALA A 20 -9.79 5.88 21.83
C ALA A 20 -9.89 5.33 20.40
N PHE A 21 -8.74 5.03 19.77
CA PHE A 21 -8.71 4.24 18.57
C PHE A 21 -9.47 2.94 18.84
N SER A 22 -10.50 2.65 18.05
CA SER A 22 -11.25 1.41 18.20
C SER A 22 -10.29 0.23 18.02
N GLY A 23 -10.49 -0.87 18.75
CA GLY A 23 -9.63 -2.06 18.63
C GLY A 23 -9.52 -2.59 17.20
N GLU A 24 -10.45 -2.22 16.34
CA GLU A 24 -10.56 -2.58 14.92
C GLU A 24 -9.54 -1.85 14.03
N ASP A 25 -9.28 -0.55 14.27
CA ASP A 25 -8.24 0.20 13.55
C ASP A 25 -6.84 -0.32 13.88
N ASN A 26 -6.66 -0.91 15.06
CA ASN A 26 -5.39 -1.49 15.47
C ASN A 26 -5.03 -2.75 14.65
N ILE A 27 -6.02 -3.58 14.26
CA ILE A 27 -5.74 -4.80 13.48
C ILE A 27 -5.20 -4.47 12.09
N LEU A 28 -5.74 -3.45 11.41
CA LEU A 28 -5.28 -3.04 10.09
C LEU A 28 -3.84 -2.49 10.14
N ARG A 29 -3.50 -1.70 11.16
CA ARG A 29 -2.13 -1.23 11.40
C ARG A 29 -1.16 -2.37 11.70
N GLN A 30 -1.60 -3.40 12.43
CA GLN A 30 -0.80 -4.60 12.66
C GLN A 30 -0.54 -5.35 11.35
N VAL A 31 -1.55 -5.51 10.49
CA VAL A 31 -1.38 -6.10 9.14
C VAL A 31 -0.34 -5.32 8.33
N ASP A 32 -0.42 -3.98 8.32
CA ASP A 32 0.56 -3.14 7.61
C ASP A 32 1.97 -3.35 8.13
N SER A 33 2.15 -3.39 9.46
CA SER A 33 3.47 -3.62 10.07
C SER A 33 4.07 -4.99 9.77
N ARG A 34 3.23 -6.02 9.51
CA ARG A 34 3.66 -7.35 9.07
C ARG A 34 4.01 -7.39 7.58
N LEU A 35 3.46 -6.48 6.79
CA LEU A 35 3.71 -6.47 5.35
C LEU A 35 4.94 -5.67 4.95
N GLN A 36 5.37 -4.68 5.74
CA GLN A 36 6.49 -3.81 5.34
C GLN A 36 7.07 -3.02 6.53
N HIS A 37 8.34 -2.69 6.42
CA HIS A 37 8.96 -1.71 7.33
C HIS A 37 8.42 -0.30 7.07
N GLU A 38 8.53 0.58 8.04
CA GLU A 38 8.17 2.00 7.89
C GLU A 38 8.97 2.69 6.79
N SER A 39 10.28 2.36 6.70
CA SER A 39 11.14 2.88 5.63
C SER A 39 12.03 1.76 5.11
N TYR A 40 12.00 1.53 3.78
CA TYR A 40 12.71 0.41 3.18
C TYR A 40 13.07 0.62 1.71
N GLU A 41 13.98 -0.23 1.22
CA GLU A 41 14.18 -0.52 -0.18
C GLU A 41 13.72 -1.94 -0.51
N ALA A 42 13.26 -2.17 -1.73
CA ALA A 42 12.87 -3.50 -2.20
C ALA A 42 13.18 -3.70 -3.69
N TYR A 43 13.56 -4.94 -4.03
CA TYR A 43 13.59 -5.41 -5.41
C TYR A 43 12.39 -6.31 -5.65
N ARG A 44 11.65 -6.03 -6.72
CA ARG A 44 10.43 -6.76 -7.09
C ARG A 44 10.48 -7.15 -8.55
N LYS A 45 9.95 -8.33 -8.86
CA LYS A 45 9.67 -8.77 -10.22
C LYS A 45 8.16 -8.73 -10.43
N LEU A 46 7.73 -8.09 -11.49
CA LEU A 46 6.35 -8.08 -11.93
C LEU A 46 6.25 -8.88 -13.22
N ILE A 47 5.32 -9.82 -13.29
CA ILE A 47 5.10 -10.70 -14.43
C ILE A 47 3.64 -10.55 -14.84
N ASN A 48 3.40 -10.07 -16.05
CA ASN A 48 2.08 -10.09 -16.68
C ASN A 48 1.98 -11.31 -17.58
N ILE A 49 0.90 -12.06 -17.44
CA ILE A 49 0.61 -13.27 -18.18
C ILE A 49 -0.67 -12.99 -18.98
N GLU A 50 -0.58 -13.07 -20.30
CA GLU A 50 -1.68 -12.83 -21.22
C GLU A 50 -2.50 -14.13 -21.45
N PRO A 51 -3.71 -14.07 -22.03
CA PRO A 51 -4.56 -15.26 -22.22
C PRO A 51 -3.92 -16.36 -23.08
N ASP A 52 -3.03 -15.99 -24.00
CA ASP A 52 -2.27 -16.93 -24.86
C ASP A 52 -1.06 -17.56 -24.15
N GLY A 53 -0.83 -17.20 -22.86
CA GLY A 53 0.30 -17.67 -22.08
C GLY A 53 1.58 -16.85 -22.25
N SER A 54 1.60 -15.86 -23.14
CA SER A 54 2.74 -14.95 -23.28
C SER A 54 3.01 -14.17 -22.00
N ARG A 55 4.28 -13.79 -21.77
CA ARG A 55 4.72 -13.16 -20.53
C ARG A 55 5.51 -11.90 -20.79
N LYS A 56 5.19 -10.85 -20.05
CA LYS A 56 5.99 -9.61 -19.95
C LYS A 56 6.51 -9.47 -18.53
N GLU A 57 7.81 -9.34 -18.39
CA GLU A 57 8.47 -9.28 -17.08
C GLU A 57 9.14 -7.93 -16.88
N PHE A 58 8.98 -7.39 -15.68
CA PHE A 58 9.56 -6.12 -15.26
C PHE A 58 10.30 -6.33 -13.95
N VAL A 59 11.46 -5.71 -13.81
CA VAL A 59 12.17 -5.64 -12.54
C VAL A 59 12.09 -4.21 -12.03
N LEU A 60 11.66 -4.06 -10.77
CA LEU A 60 11.49 -2.76 -10.13
C LEU A 60 12.35 -2.67 -8.88
N TYR A 61 12.97 -1.51 -8.71
CA TYR A 61 13.55 -1.06 -7.45
C TYR A 61 12.57 -0.08 -6.80
N THR A 62 12.24 -0.30 -5.54
CA THR A 62 11.23 0.49 -4.82
C THR A 62 11.82 1.04 -3.55
N LEU A 63 11.53 2.30 -3.27
CA LEU A 63 11.82 3.01 -2.04
C LEU A 63 10.51 3.43 -1.38
N LYS A 64 10.38 3.24 -0.08
CA LYS A 64 9.25 3.72 0.72
C LYS A 64 9.76 4.40 1.97
N LYS A 65 9.17 5.53 2.34
CA LYS A 65 9.43 6.22 3.60
C LYS A 65 8.11 6.65 4.23
N GLY A 66 7.94 6.26 5.49
CA GLY A 66 6.73 6.56 6.23
C GLY A 66 5.49 5.99 5.53
N ARG A 67 4.36 6.67 5.70
CA ARG A 67 3.06 6.20 5.26
C ARG A 67 2.63 6.71 3.90
N GLU A 68 3.28 7.78 3.41
CA GLU A 68 2.79 8.57 2.26
C GLU A 68 3.75 8.65 1.07
N LYS A 69 5.00 8.13 1.20
CA LYS A 69 6.05 8.35 0.20
C LYS A 69 6.54 7.03 -0.38
N VAL A 70 6.30 6.83 -1.67
CA VAL A 70 6.78 5.65 -2.42
C VAL A 70 7.34 6.09 -3.76
N ALA A 71 8.54 5.61 -4.10
CA ALA A 71 9.10 5.73 -5.44
C ALA A 71 9.42 4.34 -5.97
N ALA A 72 9.21 4.12 -7.28
CA ALA A 72 9.59 2.88 -7.94
C ALA A 72 10.27 3.19 -9.27
N LEU A 73 11.41 2.53 -9.50
CA LEU A 73 12.23 2.63 -10.71
C LEU A 73 12.17 1.31 -11.47
N PHE A 74 11.90 1.36 -12.76
CA PHE A 74 11.97 0.22 -13.65
C PHE A 74 13.44 -0.03 -14.05
N LEU A 75 13.93 -1.24 -13.80
CA LEU A 75 15.28 -1.68 -14.11
C LEU A 75 15.33 -2.54 -15.39
N SER A 76 14.24 -3.21 -15.71
CA SER A 76 14.10 -4.14 -16.82
C SER A 76 12.63 -4.21 -17.25
N PRO A 77 12.34 -4.50 -18.53
CA PRO A 77 13.26 -4.70 -19.66
C PRO A 77 13.94 -3.37 -20.10
N ALA A 78 14.83 -3.46 -21.09
CA ALA A 78 15.58 -2.29 -21.58
C ALA A 78 14.67 -1.14 -22.08
N SER A 79 13.52 -1.48 -22.68
CA SER A 79 12.50 -0.52 -23.13
C SER A 79 11.85 0.28 -21.99
N GLU A 80 11.88 -0.23 -20.77
CA GLU A 80 11.27 0.38 -19.59
C GLU A 80 12.31 0.97 -18.63
N LYS A 81 13.59 0.66 -18.85
CA LYS A 81 14.68 1.07 -17.95
C LYS A 81 14.71 2.59 -17.80
N GLY A 82 14.82 3.04 -16.55
CA GLY A 82 14.85 4.45 -16.19
C GLY A 82 13.46 5.09 -16.03
N ARG A 83 12.37 4.43 -16.41
CA ARG A 83 11.03 4.88 -16.01
C ARG A 83 10.94 4.85 -14.49
N ALA A 84 10.41 5.92 -13.92
CA ALA A 84 10.23 6.01 -12.48
C ALA A 84 8.84 6.55 -12.15
N THR A 85 8.27 6.05 -11.06
CA THR A 85 7.00 6.53 -10.53
C THR A 85 7.21 7.05 -9.12
N LEU A 86 6.48 8.10 -8.76
CA LEU A 86 6.47 8.70 -7.43
C LEU A 86 5.03 8.79 -6.94
N ARG A 87 4.80 8.42 -5.69
CA ARG A 87 3.56 8.68 -4.96
C ARG A 87 3.86 9.51 -3.72
N LEU A 88 3.10 10.58 -3.53
CA LEU A 88 3.06 11.43 -2.34
C LEU A 88 1.61 11.58 -1.91
N GLY A 89 1.21 10.86 -0.86
CA GLY A 89 -0.19 10.75 -0.47
C GLY A 89 -1.06 10.28 -1.65
N ASP A 90 -2.07 11.06 -2.02
CA ASP A 90 -2.97 10.73 -3.13
C ASP A 90 -2.43 11.11 -4.52
N ASN A 91 -1.28 11.76 -4.57
CA ASN A 91 -0.71 12.25 -5.82
C ASN A 91 0.32 11.30 -6.39
N MET A 92 0.22 11.00 -7.69
CA MET A 92 1.14 10.10 -8.38
C MET A 92 1.67 10.71 -9.67
N TRP A 93 2.95 10.45 -9.95
CA TRP A 93 3.64 10.89 -11.17
C TRP A 93 4.44 9.77 -11.79
N LEU A 94 4.56 9.83 -13.11
CA LEU A 94 5.39 8.98 -13.95
C LEU A 94 6.44 9.83 -14.62
N TYR A 95 7.70 9.46 -14.50
CA TYR A 95 8.82 9.97 -15.29
C TYR A 95 9.20 8.94 -16.35
N ILE A 96 9.35 9.41 -17.58
CA ILE A 96 9.85 8.64 -18.72
C ILE A 96 11.07 9.38 -19.26
N PRO A 97 12.26 8.74 -19.35
CA PRO A 97 13.50 9.43 -19.72
C PRO A 97 13.40 10.26 -21.00
N ASN A 98 12.79 9.70 -22.06
CA ASN A 98 12.67 10.37 -23.36
C ASN A 98 11.66 11.54 -23.37
N VAL A 99 10.80 11.63 -22.36
CA VAL A 99 9.86 12.76 -22.19
C VAL A 99 10.47 13.87 -21.36
N GLY A 100 11.41 13.53 -20.47
CA GLY A 100 12.23 14.46 -19.71
C GLY A 100 11.51 15.19 -18.57
N LYS A 101 10.20 15.05 -18.40
CA LYS A 101 9.42 15.68 -17.33
C LYS A 101 8.42 14.69 -16.70
N PRO A 102 8.15 14.82 -15.38
CA PRO A 102 7.13 14.02 -14.73
C PRO A 102 5.72 14.36 -15.22
N LEU A 103 4.94 13.30 -15.50
CA LEU A 103 3.54 13.38 -15.91
C LEU A 103 2.66 12.90 -14.76
N ARG A 104 1.55 13.59 -14.52
CA ARG A 104 0.57 13.13 -13.52
C ARG A 104 -0.15 11.89 -14.00
N ILE A 105 -0.29 10.91 -13.12
CA ILE A 105 -0.98 9.65 -13.39
C ILE A 105 -2.04 9.38 -12.33
N THR A 106 -2.97 8.47 -12.61
CA THR A 106 -4.04 8.09 -11.68
C THR A 106 -3.76 6.74 -11.02
N SER A 107 -4.40 6.50 -9.88
CA SER A 107 -4.24 5.29 -9.08
C SER A 107 -4.68 4.02 -9.81
N LEU A 108 -5.75 4.08 -10.60
CA LEU A 108 -6.30 2.93 -11.35
C LEU A 108 -5.59 2.64 -12.67
N GLN A 109 -4.81 3.59 -13.20
CA GLN A 109 -4.10 3.42 -14.46
C GLN A 109 -3.00 2.37 -14.32
N SER A 110 -2.88 1.46 -15.30
CA SER A 110 -1.76 0.53 -15.43
C SER A 110 -0.65 1.15 -16.27
N VAL A 111 0.57 1.08 -15.78
CA VAL A 111 1.77 1.49 -16.55
C VAL A 111 2.48 0.31 -17.19
N THR A 112 2.08 -0.92 -16.87
CA THR A 112 2.71 -2.16 -17.35
C THR A 112 1.81 -2.99 -18.28
N GLY A 113 0.55 -2.56 -18.46
CA GLY A 113 -0.44 -3.25 -19.28
C GLY A 113 -1.02 -4.53 -18.66
N GLY A 114 -0.68 -4.85 -17.39
CA GLY A 114 -1.22 -6.02 -16.68
C GLY A 114 -2.36 -5.67 -15.72
N VAL A 115 -2.74 -6.63 -14.89
CA VAL A 115 -3.84 -6.50 -13.91
C VAL A 115 -3.47 -5.59 -12.72
N PHE A 116 -2.18 -5.46 -12.37
CA PHE A 116 -1.75 -4.48 -11.37
C PHE A 116 -1.85 -3.05 -11.91
N ASN A 117 -2.36 -2.15 -11.10
CA ASN A 117 -2.39 -0.72 -11.37
C ASN A 117 -1.37 0.05 -10.49
N ASN A 118 -1.33 1.37 -10.65
CA ASN A 118 -0.40 2.22 -9.90
C ASN A 118 -0.59 2.10 -8.39
N ALA A 119 -1.83 2.02 -7.90
CA ALA A 119 -2.10 1.88 -6.46
C ALA A 119 -1.55 0.56 -5.89
N ASP A 120 -1.52 -0.52 -6.68
CA ASP A 120 -0.94 -1.79 -6.23
C ASP A 120 0.60 -1.74 -6.23
N ILE A 121 1.19 -1.08 -7.23
CA ILE A 121 2.66 -0.95 -7.37
C ILE A 121 3.21 0.04 -6.35
N LEU A 122 2.55 1.18 -6.16
CA LEU A 122 2.93 2.25 -5.24
C LEU A 122 2.09 2.22 -3.96
N ARG A 123 1.90 1.03 -3.40
CA ARG A 123 1.04 0.84 -2.23
C ARG A 123 1.55 1.63 -1.02
N LEU A 124 0.64 2.37 -0.41
CA LEU A 124 0.76 2.88 0.95
C LEU A 124 0.33 1.83 1.98
N ASP A 125 0.25 2.22 3.25
CA ASP A 125 -0.35 1.38 4.28
C ASP A 125 -1.87 1.33 4.08
N TYR A 126 -2.49 0.18 4.29
CA TYR A 126 -3.95 0.06 4.20
C TYR A 126 -4.66 0.97 5.19
N ALA A 127 -4.11 1.11 6.40
CA ALA A 127 -4.65 1.99 7.43
C ALA A 127 -4.58 3.49 7.06
N GLU A 128 -3.76 3.88 6.07
CA GLU A 128 -3.75 5.27 5.57
C GLU A 128 -4.89 5.50 4.57
N GLU A 129 -5.22 4.49 3.77
CA GLU A 129 -6.22 4.60 2.70
C GLU A 129 -7.63 4.19 3.14
N TYR A 130 -7.76 3.29 4.14
CA TYR A 130 -9.03 2.66 4.49
C TYR A 130 -9.37 2.81 5.98
N ASN A 131 -10.67 2.88 6.27
CA ASN A 131 -11.26 2.64 7.58
C ASN A 131 -11.78 1.20 7.63
N VAL A 132 -11.69 0.57 8.80
CA VAL A 132 -12.32 -0.72 9.07
C VAL A 132 -13.81 -0.48 9.29
N ALA A 133 -14.65 -1.03 8.43
CA ALA A 133 -16.11 -0.94 8.54
C ALA A 133 -16.70 -2.13 9.33
N GLU A 134 -16.08 -3.30 9.22
CA GLU A 134 -16.55 -4.52 9.89
C GLU A 134 -15.38 -5.49 10.10
N VAL A 135 -15.36 -6.16 11.25
CA VAL A 135 -14.43 -7.25 11.58
C VAL A 135 -15.24 -8.49 11.98
N GLU A 136 -15.17 -9.52 11.16
CA GLU A 136 -15.69 -10.85 11.52
C GLU A 136 -14.54 -11.74 11.96
N LYS A 137 -14.61 -12.26 13.18
CA LYS A 137 -13.60 -13.16 13.74
C LYS A 137 -14.00 -14.60 13.47
N LYS A 138 -13.23 -15.31 12.65
CA LYS A 138 -13.34 -16.75 12.39
C LYS A 138 -12.35 -17.54 13.25
N THR A 139 -12.35 -18.86 13.14
CA THR A 139 -11.46 -19.73 13.91
C THR A 139 -9.99 -19.38 13.68
N ASP A 140 -9.54 -19.32 12.43
CA ASP A 140 -8.14 -19.14 12.04
C ASP A 140 -7.88 -17.85 11.26
N SER A 141 -8.90 -17.06 10.94
CA SER A 141 -8.80 -15.82 10.18
C SER A 141 -9.65 -14.70 10.77
N TYR A 142 -9.32 -13.45 10.34
CA TYR A 142 -10.22 -12.32 10.40
C TYR A 142 -10.72 -12.02 8.98
N HIS A 143 -12.00 -11.75 8.84
CA HIS A 143 -12.57 -11.17 7.64
C HIS A 143 -12.84 -9.70 7.89
N LEU A 144 -12.10 -8.81 7.20
CA LEU A 144 -12.19 -7.38 7.35
C LEU A 144 -12.90 -6.79 6.13
N LYS A 145 -13.95 -5.98 6.37
CA LYS A 145 -14.51 -5.11 5.34
C LYS A 145 -13.99 -3.71 5.55
N LEU A 146 -13.31 -3.18 4.53
CA LEU A 146 -12.66 -1.89 4.58
C LEU A 146 -13.34 -0.94 3.61
N LYS A 147 -13.53 0.32 4.03
CA LYS A 147 -14.09 1.41 3.21
C LYS A 147 -13.03 2.47 2.96
N ALA A 148 -12.90 2.90 1.71
CA ALA A 148 -12.00 3.99 1.33
C ALA A 148 -12.32 5.28 2.08
N LYS A 149 -11.29 5.98 2.54
CA LYS A 149 -11.41 7.24 3.28
C LYS A 149 -11.85 8.41 2.41
N ASN A 150 -11.52 8.36 1.11
CA ASN A 150 -11.89 9.39 0.14
C ASN A 150 -12.01 8.80 -1.27
N ALA A 151 -12.61 9.57 -2.19
CA ALA A 151 -12.86 9.14 -3.57
C ALA A 151 -11.60 9.06 -4.47
N GLY A 152 -10.44 9.57 -4.02
CA GLY A 152 -9.16 9.47 -4.74
C GLY A 152 -8.50 8.09 -4.62
N ILE A 153 -8.97 7.26 -3.68
CA ILE A 153 -8.45 5.91 -3.44
C ILE A 153 -8.96 4.97 -4.55
N ALA A 154 -8.07 4.09 -5.01
CA ALA A 154 -8.30 3.25 -6.19
C ALA A 154 -9.52 2.32 -6.09
N TYR A 155 -9.81 1.80 -4.91
CA TYR A 155 -10.93 0.88 -4.68
C TYR A 155 -11.81 1.43 -3.58
N ASP A 156 -13.11 1.50 -3.81
CA ASP A 156 -14.07 2.02 -2.83
C ASP A 156 -14.17 1.14 -1.58
N ARG A 157 -14.08 -0.18 -1.77
CA ARG A 157 -14.16 -1.16 -0.69
C ARG A 157 -13.17 -2.30 -0.91
N LEU A 158 -12.62 -2.80 0.20
CA LEU A 158 -11.85 -4.05 0.22
C LEU A 158 -12.53 -5.06 1.14
N GLU A 159 -12.44 -6.33 0.77
CA GLU A 159 -12.69 -7.47 1.66
C GLU A 159 -11.38 -8.24 1.81
N MET A 160 -10.85 -8.27 3.03
CA MET A 160 -9.54 -8.83 3.33
C MET A 160 -9.67 -10.01 4.27
N GLU A 161 -9.17 -11.17 3.85
CA GLU A 161 -9.02 -12.35 4.70
C GLU A 161 -7.61 -12.37 5.28
N VAL A 162 -7.48 -12.30 6.61
CA VAL A 162 -6.21 -12.15 7.33
C VAL A 162 -5.99 -13.35 8.24
N ASP A 163 -4.81 -13.99 8.17
CA ASP A 163 -4.40 -15.01 9.14
C ASP A 163 -4.36 -14.43 10.55
N ARG A 164 -5.01 -15.09 11.51
CA ARG A 164 -5.11 -14.57 12.89
C ARG A 164 -3.80 -14.61 13.65
N LYS A 165 -2.94 -15.56 13.36
CA LYS A 165 -1.66 -15.75 14.06
C LYS A 165 -0.55 -14.89 13.45
N ALA A 166 -0.42 -14.94 12.13
CA ALA A 166 0.62 -14.22 11.41
C ALA A 166 0.27 -12.76 11.14
N LEU A 167 -1.02 -12.40 11.16
CA LEU A 167 -1.56 -11.07 10.81
C LEU A 167 -1.13 -10.61 9.42
N VAL A 168 -1.12 -11.55 8.46
CA VAL A 168 -0.88 -11.27 7.05
C VAL A 168 -2.10 -11.66 6.21
N PRO A 169 -2.41 -10.96 5.11
CA PRO A 169 -3.54 -11.32 4.28
C PRO A 169 -3.28 -12.61 3.50
N HIS A 170 -4.32 -13.43 3.35
CA HIS A 170 -4.39 -14.53 2.39
C HIS A 170 -4.94 -14.04 1.06
N SER A 171 -5.99 -13.22 1.12
CA SER A 171 -6.62 -12.64 -0.06
C SER A 171 -7.22 -11.28 0.21
N ILE A 172 -7.33 -10.47 -0.84
CA ILE A 172 -8.02 -9.18 -0.82
C ILE A 172 -8.86 -9.07 -2.09
N LYS A 173 -10.18 -8.91 -1.93
CA LYS A 173 -11.08 -8.56 -3.02
C LYS A 173 -11.24 -7.05 -3.08
N CYS A 174 -11.09 -6.47 -4.26
CA CYS A 174 -11.14 -5.03 -4.49
C CYS A 174 -12.40 -4.67 -5.30
N PHE A 175 -13.20 -3.75 -4.77
CA PHE A 175 -14.51 -3.39 -5.33
C PHE A 175 -14.58 -1.92 -5.75
N ALA A 176 -15.32 -1.65 -6.81
CA ALA A 176 -15.76 -0.32 -7.20
C ALA A 176 -16.89 0.18 -6.29
N ALA A 177 -17.20 1.50 -6.36
CA ALA A 177 -18.31 2.11 -5.64
C ALA A 177 -19.68 1.50 -6.02
N SER A 178 -19.82 0.99 -7.26
CA SER A 178 -20.99 0.24 -7.71
C SER A 178 -21.17 -1.14 -7.07
N GLY A 179 -20.19 -1.60 -6.27
CA GLY A 179 -20.15 -2.95 -5.71
C GLY A 179 -19.55 -4.00 -6.65
N MET A 180 -19.15 -3.61 -7.87
CA MET A 180 -18.54 -4.53 -8.84
C MET A 180 -17.14 -4.97 -8.39
N LEU A 181 -16.86 -6.28 -8.42
CA LEU A 181 -15.54 -6.83 -8.17
C LEU A 181 -14.58 -6.43 -9.31
N ILE A 182 -13.54 -5.67 -8.97
CA ILE A 182 -12.51 -5.23 -9.93
C ILE A 182 -11.44 -6.32 -10.10
N LYS A 183 -10.91 -6.82 -8.97
CA LYS A 183 -9.87 -7.87 -8.95
C LYS A 183 -9.79 -8.55 -7.60
N THR A 184 -9.07 -9.66 -7.57
CA THR A 184 -8.65 -10.36 -6.35
C THR A 184 -7.14 -10.42 -6.28
N LEU A 185 -6.57 -10.10 -5.12
CA LEU A 185 -5.16 -10.29 -4.79
C LEU A 185 -5.05 -11.54 -3.90
N THR A 186 -4.13 -12.45 -4.24
CA THR A 186 -3.85 -13.65 -3.44
C THR A 186 -2.40 -13.61 -2.99
N PHE A 187 -2.17 -13.80 -1.68
CA PHE A 187 -0.86 -13.71 -1.04
C PHE A 187 -0.32 -15.09 -0.77
N LYS A 188 0.90 -15.38 -1.22
CA LYS A 188 1.49 -16.72 -1.20
C LYS A 188 2.97 -16.68 -0.79
N LYS A 189 3.50 -17.85 -0.43
CA LYS A 189 4.92 -18.11 -0.17
C LYS A 189 5.50 -17.21 0.92
N MET A 190 5.18 -17.53 2.18
CA MET A 190 5.80 -16.89 3.33
C MET A 190 7.33 -16.95 3.22
N LYS A 191 7.99 -15.81 3.46
CA LYS A 191 9.44 -15.65 3.39
C LYS A 191 9.90 -14.72 4.50
N ASP A 192 11.02 -15.08 5.13
CA ASP A 192 11.75 -14.20 6.01
C ASP A 192 12.69 -13.30 5.18
N PHE A 193 12.51 -11.99 5.28
CA PHE A 193 13.33 -10.98 4.64
C PHE A 193 14.41 -10.42 5.57
N GLY A 194 14.49 -10.92 6.81
CA GLY A 194 15.36 -10.40 7.87
C GLY A 194 14.75 -9.21 8.62
N GLY A 195 15.40 -8.80 9.71
CA GLY A 195 14.92 -7.68 10.53
C GLY A 195 13.52 -7.87 11.13
N GLY A 196 13.08 -9.11 11.32
CA GLY A 196 11.77 -9.45 11.85
C GLY A 196 10.62 -9.39 10.82
N LEU A 197 10.92 -9.17 9.54
CA LEU A 197 9.91 -9.09 8.48
C LEU A 197 9.68 -10.46 7.85
N VAL A 198 8.68 -11.19 8.34
CA VAL A 198 8.19 -12.46 7.77
C VAL A 198 6.83 -12.21 7.13
N ARG A 199 6.76 -12.33 5.80
CA ARG A 199 5.55 -11.99 5.03
C ARG A 199 5.43 -12.80 3.74
N PRO A 200 4.25 -12.81 3.08
CA PRO A 200 4.12 -13.34 1.73
C PRO A 200 5.08 -12.66 0.75
N SER A 201 5.84 -13.46 0.00
CA SER A 201 6.78 -12.98 -1.02
C SER A 201 6.19 -12.92 -2.43
N VAL A 202 5.02 -13.52 -2.64
CA VAL A 202 4.32 -13.55 -3.93
C VAL A 202 2.92 -13.00 -3.75
N VAL A 203 2.52 -12.08 -4.62
CA VAL A 203 1.15 -11.59 -4.75
C VAL A 203 0.70 -11.88 -6.18
N GLU A 204 -0.33 -12.69 -6.33
CA GLU A 204 -0.98 -12.94 -7.62
C GLU A 204 -2.26 -12.12 -7.71
N THR A 205 -2.62 -11.69 -8.90
CA THR A 205 -3.88 -10.99 -9.14
C THR A 205 -4.50 -11.41 -10.45
N GLU A 206 -5.81 -11.51 -10.44
CA GLU A 206 -6.69 -11.72 -11.57
C GLU A 206 -7.91 -10.83 -11.47
N SER A 207 -8.53 -10.53 -12.59
CA SER A 207 -9.69 -9.63 -12.68
C SER A 207 -10.79 -10.26 -13.54
N PRO A 208 -12.04 -10.27 -13.08
CA PRO A 208 -13.17 -10.69 -13.92
C PRO A 208 -13.38 -9.76 -15.12
N LEU A 209 -12.84 -8.52 -15.05
CA LEU A 209 -12.91 -7.54 -16.14
C LEU A 209 -11.86 -7.77 -17.24
N GLN A 210 -10.84 -8.59 -16.96
CA GLN A 210 -9.74 -8.93 -17.86
C GLN A 210 -9.58 -10.46 -17.91
N LYS A 211 -10.56 -11.14 -18.50
CA LYS A 211 -10.60 -12.61 -18.55
C LYS A 211 -9.33 -13.20 -19.16
N GLY A 212 -8.73 -14.17 -18.46
CA GLY A 212 -7.51 -14.85 -18.89
C GLY A 212 -6.21 -14.12 -18.58
N TYR A 213 -6.25 -12.82 -18.24
CA TYR A 213 -5.07 -12.09 -17.77
C TYR A 213 -4.79 -12.39 -16.30
N ARG A 214 -3.53 -12.57 -15.98
CA ARG A 214 -3.03 -12.72 -14.60
C ARG A 214 -1.74 -11.93 -14.45
N SER A 215 -1.54 -11.34 -13.29
CA SER A 215 -0.26 -10.70 -12.96
C SER A 215 0.29 -11.25 -11.65
N VAL A 216 1.61 -11.37 -11.57
CA VAL A 216 2.32 -11.89 -10.39
C VAL A 216 3.38 -10.88 -9.98
N MET A 217 3.38 -10.48 -8.71
CA MET A 217 4.44 -9.67 -8.11
C MET A 217 5.24 -10.55 -7.15
N VAL A 218 6.56 -10.63 -7.37
CA VAL A 218 7.49 -11.38 -6.52
C VAL A 218 8.41 -10.39 -5.82
N PHE A 219 8.41 -10.40 -4.50
CA PHE A 219 9.36 -9.65 -3.68
C PHE A 219 10.64 -10.50 -3.55
N ALA A 220 11.71 -10.04 -4.17
CA ALA A 220 13.00 -10.75 -4.15
C ALA A 220 13.81 -10.37 -2.89
N LYS A 221 13.84 -9.07 -2.56
CA LYS A 221 14.56 -8.51 -1.41
C LYS A 221 13.75 -7.35 -0.83
N ILE A 222 13.69 -7.28 0.47
CA ILE A 222 13.19 -6.12 1.24
C ILE A 222 14.20 -5.87 2.35
N LYS A 223 14.64 -4.63 2.51
CA LYS A 223 15.60 -4.24 3.54
C LYS A 223 15.20 -2.90 4.14
N ALA A 224 15.11 -2.83 5.45
CA ALA A 224 14.96 -1.54 6.15
C ALA A 224 16.08 -0.58 5.74
N ARG A 225 15.71 0.66 5.43
CA ARG A 225 16.65 1.69 4.99
C ARG A 225 16.20 3.07 5.44
N LYS A 226 17.08 3.84 6.07
CA LYS A 226 16.82 5.25 6.35
C LYS A 226 16.94 6.02 5.03
N LEU A 227 15.90 6.77 4.69
CA LEU A 227 15.80 7.54 3.45
C LEU A 227 15.60 9.03 3.78
N ARG A 228 16.24 9.90 3.03
CA ARG A 228 16.02 11.35 3.14
C ARG A 228 14.78 11.77 2.36
N ASP A 229 14.17 12.90 2.70
CA ASP A 229 12.93 13.36 2.06
C ASP A 229 13.14 13.83 0.64
N GLU A 230 14.34 14.33 0.32
CA GLU A 230 14.71 14.79 -1.03
C GLU A 230 14.59 13.68 -2.09
N VAL A 231 14.72 12.41 -1.67
CA VAL A 231 14.52 11.24 -2.55
C VAL A 231 13.12 11.22 -3.16
N PHE A 232 12.14 11.74 -2.43
CA PHE A 232 10.72 11.73 -2.80
C PHE A 232 10.28 13.09 -3.35
N THR A 233 11.03 13.66 -4.29
CA THR A 233 10.69 14.90 -4.98
C THR A 233 10.63 14.68 -6.48
N LEU A 234 9.87 15.54 -7.19
CA LEU A 234 9.80 15.48 -8.66
C LEU A 234 11.16 15.75 -9.31
N SER A 235 11.97 16.61 -8.70
CA SER A 235 13.32 16.93 -9.18
C SER A 235 14.31 15.78 -8.99
N HIS A 236 14.09 14.90 -8.00
CA HIS A 236 14.94 13.74 -7.75
C HIS A 236 14.48 12.50 -8.54
N LEU A 237 13.22 12.45 -8.96
CA LEU A 237 12.63 11.30 -9.64
C LEU A 237 13.46 10.78 -10.83
N PRO A 238 14.06 11.62 -11.70
CA PRO A 238 14.96 11.18 -12.76
C PRO A 238 16.27 10.51 -12.28
N ARG A 239 16.66 10.75 -11.02
CA ARG A 239 17.92 10.30 -10.42
C ARG A 239 17.76 9.18 -9.39
N VAL A 240 16.59 8.56 -9.32
CA VAL A 240 16.33 7.47 -8.35
C VAL A 240 17.30 6.29 -8.52
N GLU A 241 17.85 6.10 -9.72
CA GLU A 241 18.86 5.06 -10.00
C GLU A 241 20.16 5.26 -9.19
N GLU A 242 20.55 6.49 -8.87
CA GLU A 242 21.74 6.81 -8.08
C GLU A 242 21.68 6.28 -6.63
N LEU A 243 20.51 5.88 -6.18
CA LEU A 243 20.28 5.39 -4.81
C LEU A 243 20.43 3.87 -4.64
N ARG A 244 20.76 3.15 -5.69
CA ARG A 244 20.89 1.69 -5.71
C ARG A 244 22.16 1.20 -5.06
#